data_81330a3efa15a4b554016921dd19f27e
#
_entry.id   81330a3efa15a4b554016921dd19f27e
#
_cell.length_a   1.000
_cell.length_b   1.000
_cell.length_c   1.000
_cell.angle_alpha   90.00
_cell.angle_beta   90.00
_cell.angle_gamma   90.00
#
_symmetry.space_group_name_H-M   'P 1'
#
loop_
_entity.id
_entity.type
_entity.pdbx_description
1 polymer ?
#
loop_
_entity_poly.entity_id
_entity_poly.type
_entity_poly.pdbx_seq_one_letter_code
_entity_poly.pdbx_strand_id
1 'polypeptide(L)'
;LHRLIRRQRQMCIRDRFEVASGFTTTGASILPGVEGLPNGILFWRSFTHWIGGMGVLVLFLALMPKLGDGAVYLMRAESPGPIKSKLVPKVGGTAKILYLIYVVLTLCEVLALRLAGESWFSAVCHSFTTMATGGFSIYDTSLAGASKAVMWIVTVFSFLAGVNFSLMFLAVRGKLKEVLRSEELRIYVGIVAAATLLLCINLRVQAGVPFGDSITDAAFQTVTIMTTTGFATCLLYTSDAA
;
A
#
# COMPACT_ATOMS: atom_id res chain seq x y z
N LEU A 1 3.13 34.31 -26.01
CA LEU A 1 2.19 34.29 -24.85
C LEU A 1 1.37 32.98 -24.79
N HIS A 2 0.65 32.58 -25.85
CA HIS A 2 -0.18 31.36 -25.87
C HIS A 2 0.58 30.07 -25.59
N ARG A 3 1.84 29.93 -26.04
CA ARG A 3 2.67 28.72 -25.76
C ARG A 3 3.08 28.64 -24.29
N LEU A 4 3.36 29.78 -23.64
CA LEU A 4 3.71 29.85 -22.22
C LEU A 4 2.52 29.50 -21.35
N ILE A 5 1.33 30.05 -21.64
CA ILE A 5 0.08 29.75 -20.93
C ILE A 5 -0.28 28.26 -21.08
N ARG A 6 -0.11 27.67 -22.26
CA ARG A 6 -0.34 26.24 -22.52
C ARG A 6 0.61 25.36 -21.70
N ARG A 7 1.90 25.71 -21.62
CA ARG A 7 2.88 25.00 -20.79
C ARG A 7 2.54 25.09 -19.29
N GLN A 8 2.23 26.28 -18.79
CA GLN A 8 1.78 26.46 -17.39
C GLN A 8 0.54 25.62 -17.08
N ARG A 9 -0.45 25.61 -17.97
CA ARG A 9 -1.66 24.84 -17.79
C ARG A 9 -1.38 23.33 -17.76
N GLN A 10 -0.47 22.83 -18.60
CA GLN A 10 -0.05 21.43 -18.57
C GLN A 10 0.70 21.07 -17.29
N MET A 11 1.57 21.95 -16.78
CA MET A 11 2.24 21.75 -15.48
C MET A 11 1.22 21.66 -14.35
N CYS A 12 0.28 22.59 -14.26
CA CYS A 12 -0.76 22.56 -13.24
C CYS A 12 -1.65 21.29 -13.31
N ILE A 13 -1.91 20.77 -14.51
CA ILE A 13 -2.69 19.53 -14.66
C ILE A 13 -1.87 18.34 -14.14
N ARG A 14 -0.57 18.27 -14.48
CA ARG A 14 0.33 17.22 -13.98
C ARG A 14 0.44 17.24 -12.47
N ASP A 15 0.66 18.42 -11.88
CA ASP A 15 0.76 18.57 -10.43
C ASP A 15 -0.54 18.12 -9.72
N ARG A 16 -1.68 18.52 -10.26
CA ARG A 16 -2.97 18.09 -9.71
C ARG A 16 -3.18 16.59 -9.82
N PHE A 17 -2.78 15.98 -10.93
CA PHE A 17 -2.88 14.54 -11.13
C PHE A 17 -2.01 13.79 -10.12
N GLU A 18 -0.71 14.17 -9.97
CA GLU A 18 0.20 13.55 -9.00
C GLU A 18 -0.32 13.67 -7.56
N VAL A 19 -0.80 14.87 -7.18
CA VAL A 19 -1.35 15.11 -5.85
C VAL A 19 -2.64 14.30 -5.62
N ALA A 20 -3.55 14.26 -6.59
CA ALA A 20 -4.76 13.46 -6.50
C ALA A 20 -4.44 11.97 -6.39
N SER A 21 -3.54 11.46 -7.27
CA SER A 21 -3.04 10.09 -7.22
C SER A 21 -2.36 9.76 -5.88
N GLY A 22 -1.63 10.73 -5.32
CA GLY A 22 -1.01 10.61 -4.00
C GLY A 22 -2.05 10.43 -2.88
N PHE A 23 -2.96 11.37 -2.74
CA PHE A 23 -3.96 11.33 -1.65
C PHE A 23 -5.01 10.23 -1.79
N THR A 24 -5.33 9.81 -3.01
CA THR A 24 -6.22 8.67 -3.26
C THR A 24 -5.52 7.32 -3.19
N THR A 25 -4.21 7.30 -2.94
CA THR A 25 -3.37 6.10 -2.93
C THR A 25 -3.45 5.27 -4.22
N THR A 26 -3.72 5.93 -5.35
CA THR A 26 -3.85 5.27 -6.66
C THR A 26 -2.49 4.83 -7.21
N GLY A 27 -1.42 5.60 -6.92
CA GLY A 27 -0.06 5.29 -7.37
C GLY A 27 0.22 5.52 -8.85
N ALA A 28 -0.75 5.99 -9.62
CA ALA A 28 -0.51 6.34 -11.02
C ALA A 28 0.31 7.62 -11.12
N SER A 29 1.39 7.60 -11.91
CA SER A 29 2.26 8.76 -12.15
C SER A 29 2.23 9.18 -13.61
N ILE A 30 2.22 10.50 -13.84
CA ILE A 30 2.32 11.10 -15.17
C ILE A 30 3.74 11.66 -15.41
N LEU A 31 4.63 11.53 -14.43
CA LEU A 31 6.01 11.99 -14.54
C LEU A 31 6.82 11.06 -15.43
N PRO A 32 7.61 11.59 -16.37
CA PRO A 32 8.42 10.78 -17.28
C PRO A 32 9.60 10.07 -16.59
N GLY A 33 9.98 10.52 -15.40
CA GLY A 33 11.03 9.98 -14.56
C GLY A 33 11.01 10.66 -13.19
N VAL A 34 11.36 9.90 -12.15
CA VAL A 34 11.32 10.36 -10.76
C VAL A 34 12.71 10.52 -10.14
N GLU A 35 13.72 9.80 -10.63
CA GLU A 35 15.08 9.82 -10.09
C GLU A 35 15.78 11.16 -10.18
N GLY A 36 15.38 12.00 -11.15
CA GLY A 36 15.89 13.37 -11.30
C GLY A 36 15.22 14.42 -10.41
N LEU A 37 14.22 14.03 -9.61
CA LEU A 37 13.47 14.96 -8.76
C LEU A 37 14.21 15.22 -7.44
N PRO A 38 14.09 16.44 -6.89
CA PRO A 38 14.60 16.74 -5.55
C PRO A 38 13.99 15.82 -4.49
N ASN A 39 14.80 15.38 -3.52
CA ASN A 39 14.37 14.50 -2.43
C ASN A 39 13.12 15.01 -1.67
N GLY A 40 12.96 16.34 -1.55
CA GLY A 40 11.79 16.94 -0.93
C GLY A 40 10.48 16.63 -1.68
N ILE A 41 10.52 16.59 -3.02
CA ILE A 41 9.34 16.24 -3.85
C ILE A 41 9.06 14.75 -3.74
N LEU A 42 10.09 13.89 -3.78
CA LEU A 42 9.95 12.44 -3.61
C LEU A 42 9.37 12.08 -2.24
N PHE A 43 9.88 12.73 -1.19
CA PHE A 43 9.33 12.59 0.16
C PHE A 43 7.87 13.02 0.22
N TRP A 44 7.53 14.19 -0.34
CA TRP A 44 6.16 14.70 -0.36
C TRP A 44 5.20 13.75 -1.08
N ARG A 45 5.60 13.20 -2.23
CA ARG A 45 4.82 12.19 -2.96
C ARG A 45 4.51 10.98 -2.09
N SER A 46 5.54 10.41 -1.44
CA SER A 46 5.36 9.25 -0.54
C SER A 46 4.53 9.60 0.69
N PHE A 47 4.71 10.80 1.23
CA PHE A 47 3.96 11.28 2.40
C PHE A 47 2.48 11.53 2.10
N THR A 48 2.14 12.00 0.87
CA THR A 48 0.74 12.11 0.46
C THR A 48 0.03 10.76 0.44
N HIS A 49 0.71 9.69 -0.01
CA HIS A 49 0.20 8.32 0.11
C HIS A 49 -0.06 7.95 1.57
N TRP A 50 0.93 8.18 2.44
CA TRP A 50 0.82 7.83 3.86
C TRP A 50 -0.35 8.53 4.56
N ILE A 51 -0.55 9.81 4.27
CA ILE A 51 -1.73 10.55 4.76
C ILE A 51 -3.01 10.00 4.13
N GLY A 52 -3.00 9.72 2.83
CA GLY A 52 -4.15 9.23 2.09
C GLY A 52 -4.62 7.86 2.56
N GLY A 53 -3.70 6.92 2.82
CA GLY A 53 -4.01 5.53 3.14
C GLY A 53 -4.83 5.34 4.43
N MET A 54 -4.53 6.12 5.45
CA MET A 54 -5.32 6.12 6.70
C MET A 54 -5.96 7.45 7.02
N GLY A 55 -5.47 8.54 6.39
CA GLY A 55 -5.78 9.89 6.82
C GLY A 55 -7.25 10.24 6.66
N VAL A 56 -7.82 9.91 5.53
CA VAL A 56 -9.22 10.27 5.23
C VAL A 56 -10.18 9.51 6.14
N LEU A 57 -10.03 8.20 6.28
CA LEU A 57 -10.92 7.39 7.12
C LEU A 57 -10.76 7.69 8.62
N VAL A 58 -9.52 7.77 9.11
CA VAL A 58 -9.27 7.97 10.55
C VAL A 58 -9.48 9.43 10.96
N LEU A 59 -9.09 10.38 10.12
CA LEU A 59 -9.38 11.79 10.36
C LEU A 59 -10.89 12.05 10.39
N PHE A 60 -11.61 11.43 9.44
CA PHE A 60 -13.06 11.49 9.39
C PHE A 60 -13.69 10.84 10.63
N LEU A 61 -13.24 9.65 11.05
CA LEU A 61 -13.66 8.98 12.28
C LEU A 61 -13.32 9.76 13.54
N ALA A 62 -12.18 10.44 13.58
CA ALA A 62 -11.77 11.26 14.73
C ALA A 62 -12.57 12.58 14.85
N LEU A 63 -13.03 13.12 13.73
CA LEU A 63 -13.85 14.32 13.66
C LEU A 63 -15.36 14.04 13.86
N MET A 64 -15.79 12.82 13.59
CA MET A 64 -17.19 12.39 13.60
C MET A 64 -17.93 12.44 14.94
N PRO A 65 -17.33 12.27 16.12
CA PRO A 65 -18.08 12.42 17.39
C PRO A 65 -18.82 13.74 17.53
N LYS A 66 -18.48 14.72 16.69
CA LYS A 66 -19.14 16.05 16.67
C LYS A 66 -20.29 16.17 15.67
N LEU A 67 -20.51 15.16 14.81
CA LEU A 67 -21.42 15.24 13.66
C LEU A 67 -22.72 14.42 13.80
N GLY A 68 -22.94 13.71 14.91
CA GLY A 68 -24.19 12.99 15.20
C GLY A 68 -24.37 11.68 14.42
N ASP A 69 -25.56 11.06 14.55
CA ASP A 69 -25.86 9.69 14.07
C ASP A 69 -25.73 9.49 12.55
N GLY A 70 -25.82 10.53 11.73
CA GLY A 70 -25.66 10.44 10.27
C GLY A 70 -24.28 9.95 9.81
N ALA A 71 -23.27 10.17 10.62
CA ALA A 71 -21.89 9.79 10.38
C ALA A 71 -21.65 8.27 10.39
N VAL A 72 -22.45 7.52 11.15
CA VAL A 72 -22.38 6.05 11.22
C VAL A 72 -22.82 5.40 9.91
N TYR A 73 -23.76 6.02 9.20
CA TYR A 73 -24.23 5.52 7.90
C TYR A 73 -23.22 5.71 6.79
N LEU A 74 -22.49 6.83 6.76
CA LEU A 74 -21.41 7.08 5.81
C LEU A 74 -20.25 6.09 6.00
N MET A 75 -19.90 5.78 7.23
CA MET A 75 -18.87 4.81 7.58
C MET A 75 -19.22 3.39 7.12
N ARG A 76 -20.52 3.03 7.16
CA ARG A 76 -21.00 1.74 6.64
C ARG A 76 -20.94 1.64 5.12
N ALA A 77 -21.00 2.77 4.41
CA ALA A 77 -20.93 2.80 2.96
C ALA A 77 -19.49 2.69 2.43
N GLU A 78 -18.50 3.17 3.19
CA GLU A 78 -17.10 3.22 2.75
C GLU A 78 -16.19 2.15 3.39
N SER A 79 -16.68 1.42 4.41
CA SER A 79 -15.91 0.34 5.02
C SER A 79 -16.07 -0.95 4.19
N PRO A 80 -15.08 -1.38 3.42
CA PRO A 80 -15.14 -2.65 2.72
C PRO A 80 -15.04 -3.79 3.74
N GLY A 81 -16.07 -4.64 3.79
CA GLY A 81 -16.05 -5.87 4.56
C GLY A 81 -17.42 -6.31 5.07
N PRO A 82 -17.68 -7.64 5.10
CA PRO A 82 -18.97 -8.22 5.47
C PRO A 82 -19.26 -8.22 6.98
N ILE A 83 -18.34 -7.78 7.82
CA ILE A 83 -18.48 -7.91 9.29
C ILE A 83 -19.31 -6.76 9.85
N LYS A 84 -20.58 -7.06 10.08
CA LYS A 84 -21.49 -6.24 10.89
C LYS A 84 -21.17 -6.39 12.38
N SER A 85 -19.94 -6.19 12.82
CA SER A 85 -19.63 -6.23 14.24
C SER A 85 -20.11 -4.93 14.90
N LYS A 86 -20.75 -5.07 16.05
CA LYS A 86 -21.18 -3.99 16.93
C LYS A 86 -19.96 -3.25 17.49
N LEU A 87 -19.28 -2.47 16.66
CA LEU A 87 -18.10 -1.67 17.03
C LEU A 87 -18.47 -0.27 17.54
N VAL A 88 -19.66 -0.12 18.15
CA VAL A 88 -20.04 1.17 18.71
C VAL A 88 -20.36 1.01 20.20
N PRO A 89 -19.56 1.59 21.10
CA PRO A 89 -19.93 2.91 21.64
C PRO A 89 -18.79 3.94 21.80
N LYS A 90 -17.56 3.72 21.28
CA LYS A 90 -16.51 4.76 21.36
C LYS A 90 -15.69 4.83 20.05
N VAL A 91 -16.30 5.34 18.99
CA VAL A 91 -15.70 5.51 17.66
C VAL A 91 -14.31 6.20 17.73
N GLY A 92 -14.17 7.25 18.52
CA GLY A 92 -12.89 7.96 18.66
C GLY A 92 -11.77 7.15 19.34
N GLY A 93 -12.10 6.19 20.21
CA GLY A 93 -11.12 5.31 20.85
C GLY A 93 -10.56 4.26 19.91
N THR A 94 -11.43 3.68 19.08
CA THR A 94 -11.05 2.68 18.08
C THR A 94 -10.18 3.29 16.99
N ALA A 95 -10.54 4.49 16.49
CA ALA A 95 -9.76 5.20 15.50
C ALA A 95 -8.32 5.49 15.96
N LYS A 96 -8.13 5.91 17.21
CA LYS A 96 -6.80 6.15 17.78
C LYS A 96 -5.93 4.89 17.80
N ILE A 97 -6.53 3.74 18.15
CA ILE A 97 -5.80 2.46 18.18
C ILE A 97 -5.41 2.03 16.77
N LEU A 98 -6.31 2.16 15.80
CA LEU A 98 -6.04 1.83 14.41
C LEU A 98 -4.91 2.71 13.84
N TYR A 99 -4.96 4.02 14.14
CA TYR A 99 -3.90 4.94 13.73
C TYR A 99 -2.55 4.58 14.38
N LEU A 100 -2.56 4.22 15.66
CA LEU A 100 -1.36 3.77 16.35
C LEU A 100 -0.78 2.50 15.71
N ILE A 101 -1.62 1.51 15.37
CA ILE A 101 -1.20 0.30 14.67
C ILE A 101 -0.53 0.65 13.33
N TYR A 102 -1.15 1.54 12.55
CA TYR A 102 -0.63 2.00 11.28
C TYR A 102 0.75 2.66 11.42
N VAL A 103 0.92 3.57 12.38
CA VAL A 103 2.20 4.22 12.67
C VAL A 103 3.25 3.21 13.11
N VAL A 104 2.90 2.29 14.02
CA VAL A 104 3.83 1.27 14.51
C VAL A 104 4.27 0.34 13.38
N LEU A 105 3.36 -0.12 12.53
CA LEU A 105 3.70 -0.96 11.38
C LEU A 105 4.61 -0.20 10.40
N THR A 106 4.31 1.07 10.11
CA THR A 106 5.18 1.91 9.27
C THR A 106 6.59 2.00 9.84
N LEU A 107 6.73 2.26 11.15
CA LEU A 107 8.04 2.33 11.80
C LEU A 107 8.78 0.98 11.78
N CYS A 108 8.07 -0.11 12.00
CA CYS A 108 8.65 -1.46 11.90
C CYS A 108 9.16 -1.74 10.49
N GLU A 109 8.42 -1.35 9.46
CA GLU A 109 8.84 -1.51 8.07
C GLU A 109 10.06 -0.64 7.74
N VAL A 110 10.08 0.64 8.17
CA VAL A 110 11.25 1.51 8.00
C VAL A 110 12.52 0.87 8.59
N LEU A 111 12.41 0.33 9.81
CA LEU A 111 13.54 -0.34 10.47
C LEU A 111 13.95 -1.63 9.73
N ALA A 112 12.98 -2.43 9.29
CA ALA A 112 13.24 -3.66 8.55
C ALA A 112 13.94 -3.37 7.21
N LEU A 113 13.48 -2.37 6.44
CA LEU A 113 14.11 -1.96 5.18
C LEU A 113 15.50 -1.38 5.42
N ARG A 114 15.69 -0.63 6.50
CA ARG A 114 17.01 -0.11 6.88
C ARG A 114 17.99 -1.24 7.20
N LEU A 115 17.55 -2.27 7.91
CA LEU A 115 18.36 -3.46 8.22
C LEU A 115 18.66 -4.29 6.97
N ALA A 116 17.77 -4.28 5.98
CA ALA A 116 17.99 -4.92 4.68
C ALA A 116 18.98 -4.17 3.76
N GLY A 117 19.50 -3.02 4.21
CA GLY A 117 20.55 -2.27 3.49
C GLY A 117 20.06 -1.03 2.74
N GLU A 118 18.75 -0.71 2.78
CA GLU A 118 18.22 0.51 2.18
C GLU A 118 18.74 1.77 2.88
N SER A 119 18.82 2.88 2.15
CA SER A 119 19.09 4.19 2.75
C SER A 119 17.93 4.62 3.66
N TRP A 120 18.18 5.46 4.66
CA TRP A 120 17.09 5.99 5.50
C TRP A 120 16.00 6.67 4.70
N PHE A 121 16.38 7.42 3.68
CA PHE A 121 15.44 8.13 2.82
C PHE A 121 14.57 7.15 2.02
N SER A 122 15.19 6.17 1.39
CA SER A 122 14.49 5.10 0.64
C SER A 122 13.56 4.30 1.53
N ALA A 123 14.05 3.87 2.71
CA ALA A 123 13.27 3.10 3.67
C ALA A 123 12.01 3.85 4.14
N VAL A 124 12.11 5.15 4.44
CA VAL A 124 10.95 5.96 4.83
C VAL A 124 9.97 6.12 3.68
N CYS A 125 10.46 6.49 2.48
CA CYS A 125 9.60 6.71 1.32
C CYS A 125 8.85 5.42 0.93
N HIS A 126 9.53 4.28 0.85
CA HIS A 126 8.91 3.01 0.50
C HIS A 126 7.93 2.53 1.59
N SER A 127 8.27 2.66 2.87
CA SER A 127 7.34 2.30 3.95
C SER A 127 6.06 3.14 3.93
N PHE A 128 6.14 4.42 3.60
CA PHE A 128 4.97 5.27 3.47
C PHE A 128 4.04 4.78 2.37
N THR A 129 4.60 4.42 1.22
CA THR A 129 3.82 3.99 0.06
C THR A 129 3.35 2.54 0.18
N THR A 130 4.11 1.66 0.84
CA THR A 130 3.71 0.27 1.13
C THR A 130 2.54 0.22 2.10
N MET A 131 2.68 0.86 3.25
CA MET A 131 1.62 0.84 4.27
C MET A 131 0.33 1.51 3.82
N ALA A 132 0.44 2.51 2.94
CA ALA A 132 -0.70 3.16 2.30
C ALA A 132 -1.27 2.38 1.12
N THR A 133 -0.62 1.27 0.71
CA THR A 133 -0.95 0.51 -0.49
C THR A 133 -1.03 1.37 -1.76
N GLY A 134 -0.08 2.32 -1.91
CA GLY A 134 -0.15 3.32 -2.97
C GLY A 134 0.87 3.17 -4.11
N GLY A 135 2.02 2.53 -3.87
CA GLY A 135 2.97 2.08 -4.89
C GLY A 135 3.86 3.16 -5.53
N PHE A 136 3.86 4.40 -5.07
CA PHE A 136 4.87 5.34 -5.54
C PHE A 136 6.26 4.89 -5.12
N SER A 137 7.17 4.81 -6.08
CA SER A 137 8.60 4.57 -5.84
C SER A 137 9.40 5.86 -6.04
N ILE A 138 10.60 5.87 -5.45
CA ILE A 138 11.63 6.88 -5.70
C ILE A 138 12.53 6.48 -6.88
N TYR A 139 12.34 5.27 -7.43
CA TYR A 139 13.04 4.74 -8.59
C TYR A 139 12.11 4.65 -9.79
N ASP A 140 12.62 4.90 -10.98
CA ASP A 140 11.87 4.82 -12.25
C ASP A 140 11.46 3.37 -12.55
N THR A 141 12.26 2.40 -12.12
CA THR A 141 12.03 0.97 -12.27
C THR A 141 11.20 0.36 -11.15
N SER A 142 10.55 1.17 -10.32
CA SER A 142 9.85 0.71 -9.11
C SER A 142 10.80 -0.03 -8.15
N LEU A 143 10.59 -1.29 -7.85
CA LEU A 143 11.45 -2.12 -7.00
C LEU A 143 12.18 -3.23 -7.78
N ALA A 144 12.29 -3.12 -9.11
CA ALA A 144 12.94 -4.12 -9.95
C ALA A 144 14.43 -4.39 -9.61
N GLY A 145 15.13 -3.37 -9.11
CA GLY A 145 16.54 -3.48 -8.67
C GLY A 145 16.73 -3.79 -7.20
N ALA A 146 15.65 -3.97 -6.45
CA ALA A 146 15.73 -4.19 -5.00
C ALA A 146 16.28 -5.58 -4.65
N SER A 147 16.95 -5.69 -3.50
CA SER A 147 17.39 -6.98 -2.98
C SER A 147 16.19 -7.87 -2.63
N LYS A 148 16.38 -9.21 -2.70
CA LYS A 148 15.31 -10.16 -2.29
C LYS A 148 14.81 -9.90 -0.87
N ALA A 149 15.68 -9.47 0.04
CA ALA A 149 15.30 -9.14 1.41
C ALA A 149 14.32 -7.96 1.42
N VAL A 150 14.58 -6.89 0.66
CA VAL A 150 13.70 -5.75 0.52
C VAL A 150 12.35 -6.17 -0.09
N MET A 151 12.37 -6.97 -1.15
CA MET A 151 11.15 -7.48 -1.79
C MET A 151 10.29 -8.28 -0.81
N TRP A 152 10.88 -9.18 -0.01
CA TRP A 152 10.13 -9.94 1.00
C TRP A 152 9.58 -9.06 2.11
N ILE A 153 10.33 -8.07 2.59
CA ILE A 153 9.84 -7.11 3.60
C ILE A 153 8.62 -6.37 3.05
N VAL A 154 8.74 -5.77 1.86
CA VAL A 154 7.63 -5.06 1.21
C VAL A 154 6.44 -6.00 0.98
N THR A 155 6.66 -7.26 0.57
CA THR A 155 5.60 -8.26 0.39
C THR A 155 4.85 -8.52 1.69
N VAL A 156 5.55 -8.74 2.80
CA VAL A 156 4.94 -9.01 4.10
C VAL A 156 4.17 -7.80 4.61
N PHE A 157 4.73 -6.60 4.52
CA PHE A 157 4.04 -5.39 4.99
C PHE A 157 2.88 -4.99 4.09
N SER A 158 2.99 -5.14 2.75
CA SER A 158 1.84 -4.98 1.84
C SER A 158 0.73 -5.98 2.15
N PHE A 159 1.08 -7.25 2.40
CA PHE A 159 0.12 -8.26 2.81
C PHE A 159 -0.61 -7.88 4.10
N LEU A 160 0.13 -7.41 5.12
CA LEU A 160 -0.45 -6.93 6.37
C LEU A 160 -1.33 -5.70 6.15
N ALA A 161 -0.90 -4.74 5.31
CA ALA A 161 -1.68 -3.55 4.98
C ALA A 161 -3.01 -3.89 4.29
N GLY A 162 -3.05 -4.99 3.52
CA GLY A 162 -4.27 -5.50 2.89
C GLY A 162 -5.23 -6.25 3.82
N VAL A 163 -4.82 -6.57 5.06
CA VAL A 163 -5.69 -7.21 6.04
C VAL A 163 -6.68 -6.20 6.63
N ASN A 164 -7.92 -6.63 6.83
CA ASN A 164 -8.95 -5.80 7.45
C ASN A 164 -8.50 -5.27 8.83
N PHE A 165 -8.58 -3.96 8.99
CA PHE A 165 -8.16 -3.28 10.21
C PHE A 165 -8.89 -3.75 11.47
N SER A 166 -10.13 -4.23 11.35
CA SER A 166 -10.88 -4.82 12.47
C SER A 166 -10.20 -6.10 12.99
N LEU A 167 -9.61 -6.90 12.10
CA LEU A 167 -8.85 -8.09 12.49
C LEU A 167 -7.51 -7.72 13.15
N MET A 168 -6.84 -6.68 12.66
CA MET A 168 -5.64 -6.15 13.31
C MET A 168 -5.93 -5.65 14.73
N PHE A 169 -7.05 -4.96 14.91
CA PHE A 169 -7.48 -4.52 16.24
C PHE A 169 -7.73 -5.71 17.20
N LEU A 170 -8.35 -6.78 16.72
CA LEU A 170 -8.54 -8.01 17.50
C LEU A 170 -7.21 -8.70 17.83
N ALA A 171 -6.27 -8.70 16.87
CA ALA A 171 -4.92 -9.23 17.08
C ALA A 171 -4.18 -8.51 18.21
N VAL A 172 -4.19 -7.17 18.21
CA VAL A 172 -3.56 -6.34 19.26
C VAL A 172 -4.21 -6.57 20.62
N ARG A 173 -5.49 -6.89 20.67
CA ARG A 173 -6.19 -7.27 21.92
C ARG A 173 -5.89 -8.70 22.39
N GLY A 174 -4.97 -9.41 21.78
CA GLY A 174 -4.60 -10.78 22.16
C GLY A 174 -5.56 -11.86 21.69
N LYS A 175 -6.56 -11.55 20.86
CA LYS A 175 -7.57 -12.48 20.36
C LYS A 175 -7.14 -13.17 19.05
N LEU A 176 -5.89 -13.60 18.97
CA LEU A 176 -5.30 -14.22 17.78
C LEU A 176 -6.08 -15.43 17.27
N LYS A 177 -6.67 -16.23 18.16
CA LYS A 177 -7.49 -17.38 17.77
C LYS A 177 -8.74 -16.95 16.97
N GLU A 178 -9.37 -15.84 17.35
CA GLU A 178 -10.53 -15.30 16.63
C GLU A 178 -10.10 -14.76 15.24
N VAL A 179 -8.94 -14.12 15.16
CA VAL A 179 -8.37 -13.61 13.89
C VAL A 179 -8.07 -14.77 12.94
N LEU A 180 -7.37 -15.81 13.39
CA LEU A 180 -7.03 -16.97 12.56
C LEU A 180 -8.25 -17.81 12.16
N ARG A 181 -9.35 -17.73 12.92
CA ARG A 181 -10.62 -18.38 12.60
C ARG A 181 -11.51 -17.57 11.67
N SER A 182 -11.19 -16.30 11.39
CA SER A 182 -11.99 -15.48 10.49
C SER A 182 -12.00 -16.07 9.08
N GLU A 183 -13.17 -16.20 8.50
CA GLU A 183 -13.34 -16.68 7.12
C GLU A 183 -12.68 -15.74 6.13
N GLU A 184 -12.79 -14.43 6.38
CA GLU A 184 -12.19 -13.37 5.56
C GLU A 184 -10.68 -13.55 5.42
N LEU A 185 -9.95 -13.69 6.55
CA LEU A 185 -8.50 -13.89 6.52
C LEU A 185 -8.13 -15.21 5.84
N ARG A 186 -8.87 -16.28 6.09
CA ARG A 186 -8.59 -17.58 5.48
C ARG A 186 -8.77 -17.57 3.97
N ILE A 187 -9.83 -16.93 3.47
CA ILE A 187 -10.08 -16.77 2.05
C ILE A 187 -8.99 -15.89 1.43
N TYR A 188 -8.65 -14.76 2.05
CA TYR A 188 -7.60 -13.86 1.60
C TYR A 188 -6.25 -14.59 1.46
N VAL A 189 -5.81 -15.29 2.51
CA VAL A 189 -4.58 -16.11 2.50
C VAL A 189 -4.66 -17.19 1.40
N GLY A 190 -5.80 -17.86 1.28
CA GLY A 190 -6.02 -18.91 0.27
C GLY A 190 -5.88 -18.39 -1.16
N ILE A 191 -6.46 -17.23 -1.46
CA ILE A 191 -6.37 -16.62 -2.79
C ILE A 191 -4.93 -16.17 -3.09
N VAL A 192 -4.27 -15.50 -2.13
CA VAL A 192 -2.86 -15.10 -2.28
C VAL A 192 -1.96 -16.31 -2.52
N ALA A 193 -2.13 -17.37 -1.74
CA ALA A 193 -1.32 -18.59 -1.90
C ALA A 193 -1.56 -19.28 -3.25
N ALA A 194 -2.83 -19.40 -3.67
CA ALA A 194 -3.17 -20.00 -4.96
C ALA A 194 -2.62 -19.18 -6.14
N ALA A 195 -2.80 -17.87 -6.12
CA ALA A 195 -2.31 -16.98 -7.17
C ALA A 195 -0.77 -16.98 -7.24
N THR A 196 -0.10 -16.91 -6.09
CA THR A 196 1.36 -17.02 -6.00
C THR A 196 1.86 -18.34 -6.58
N LEU A 197 1.21 -19.45 -6.25
CA LEU A 197 1.58 -20.76 -6.78
C LEU A 197 1.43 -20.83 -8.31
N LEU A 198 0.29 -20.38 -8.83
CA LEU A 198 0.03 -20.36 -10.27
C LEU A 198 1.04 -19.49 -11.01
N LEU A 199 1.36 -18.31 -10.49
CA LEU A 199 2.33 -17.40 -11.09
C LEU A 199 3.76 -17.98 -11.01
N CYS A 200 4.12 -18.60 -9.89
CA CYS A 200 5.42 -19.26 -9.73
C CYS A 200 5.60 -20.41 -10.74
N ILE A 201 4.58 -21.24 -10.95
CA ILE A 201 4.59 -22.30 -11.95
C ILE A 201 4.77 -21.73 -13.35
N ASN A 202 4.03 -20.66 -13.67
CA ASN A 202 4.11 -20.00 -14.97
C ASN A 202 5.54 -19.45 -15.23
N LEU A 203 6.12 -18.72 -14.27
CA LEU A 203 7.48 -18.18 -14.38
C LEU A 203 8.52 -19.28 -14.57
N ARG A 204 8.35 -20.43 -13.92
CA ARG A 204 9.25 -21.57 -14.11
C ARG A 204 9.14 -22.22 -15.47
N VAL A 205 7.90 -22.44 -15.93
CA VAL A 205 7.63 -23.18 -17.18
C VAL A 205 7.93 -22.32 -18.40
N GLN A 206 7.53 -21.05 -18.39
CA GLN A 206 7.67 -20.18 -19.56
C GLN A 206 8.99 -19.40 -19.59
N ALA A 207 9.45 -18.90 -18.46
CA ALA A 207 10.66 -18.07 -18.40
C ALA A 207 11.92 -18.80 -17.91
N GLY A 208 11.81 -20.06 -17.45
CA GLY A 208 12.95 -20.85 -16.97
C GLY A 208 13.64 -20.28 -15.72
N VAL A 209 12.97 -19.40 -14.98
CA VAL A 209 13.54 -18.71 -13.81
C VAL A 209 13.82 -19.72 -12.68
N PRO A 210 14.94 -19.62 -11.94
CA PRO A 210 15.22 -20.47 -10.78
C PRO A 210 14.10 -20.40 -9.73
N PHE A 211 13.85 -21.51 -9.03
CA PHE A 211 12.72 -21.62 -8.09
C PHE A 211 12.69 -20.51 -7.01
N GLY A 212 13.87 -20.19 -6.43
CA GLY A 212 13.97 -19.17 -5.41
C GLY A 212 13.61 -17.77 -5.90
N ASP A 213 13.89 -17.46 -7.15
CA ASP A 213 13.55 -16.19 -7.78
C ASP A 213 12.08 -16.19 -8.19
N SER A 214 11.61 -17.25 -8.82
CA SER A 214 10.21 -17.41 -9.23
C SER A 214 9.23 -17.24 -8.06
N ILE A 215 9.54 -17.81 -6.88
CA ILE A 215 8.65 -17.70 -5.72
C ILE A 215 8.66 -16.27 -5.12
N THR A 216 9.83 -15.62 -5.10
CA THR A 216 9.96 -14.25 -4.61
C THR A 216 9.19 -13.29 -5.51
N ASP A 217 9.41 -13.35 -6.82
CA ASP A 217 8.72 -12.49 -7.78
C ASP A 217 7.22 -12.76 -7.83
N ALA A 218 6.82 -14.04 -7.81
CA ALA A 218 5.41 -14.43 -7.80
C ALA A 218 4.70 -13.93 -6.54
N ALA A 219 5.29 -14.12 -5.36
CA ALA A 219 4.70 -13.67 -4.10
C ALA A 219 4.61 -12.13 -4.04
N PHE A 220 5.69 -11.45 -4.39
CA PHE A 220 5.73 -9.99 -4.45
C PHE A 220 4.64 -9.45 -5.37
N GLN A 221 4.60 -9.92 -6.62
CA GLN A 221 3.69 -9.43 -7.62
C GLN A 221 2.23 -9.73 -7.28
N THR A 222 1.94 -10.96 -6.79
CA THR A 222 0.59 -11.33 -6.35
C THR A 222 0.11 -10.42 -5.23
N VAL A 223 0.94 -10.20 -4.21
CA VAL A 223 0.55 -9.39 -3.06
C VAL A 223 0.36 -7.93 -3.46
N THR A 224 1.30 -7.34 -4.22
CA THR A 224 1.19 -5.92 -4.60
C THR A 224 -0.02 -5.63 -5.48
N ILE A 225 -0.43 -6.57 -6.33
CA ILE A 225 -1.65 -6.45 -7.14
C ILE A 225 -2.89 -6.64 -6.27
N MET A 226 -2.94 -7.69 -5.44
CA MET A 226 -4.12 -7.97 -4.61
C MET A 226 -4.41 -6.90 -3.58
N THR A 227 -3.37 -6.30 -3.03
CA THR A 227 -3.49 -5.20 -2.07
C THR A 227 -3.63 -3.84 -2.72
N THR A 228 -3.65 -3.80 -4.06
CA THR A 228 -3.65 -2.55 -4.84
C THR A 228 -2.44 -1.65 -4.58
N THR A 229 -1.35 -2.18 -4.03
CA THR A 229 -0.13 -1.41 -3.77
C THR A 229 0.53 -0.97 -5.09
N GLY A 230 0.60 -1.86 -6.09
CA GLY A 230 1.04 -1.48 -7.44
C GLY A 230 2.55 -1.36 -7.65
N PHE A 231 3.39 -1.81 -6.71
CA PHE A 231 4.81 -1.99 -7.00
C PHE A 231 5.01 -3.08 -8.05
N ALA A 232 5.95 -2.86 -8.96
CA ALA A 232 6.26 -3.79 -10.05
C ALA A 232 7.72 -4.25 -10.00
N THR A 233 7.93 -5.50 -10.42
CA THR A 233 9.22 -6.02 -10.86
C THR A 233 9.25 -6.01 -12.38
N CYS A 234 10.41 -5.82 -12.98
CA CYS A 234 10.59 -5.64 -14.44
C CYS A 234 10.00 -6.78 -15.31
N LEU A 235 9.70 -7.92 -14.74
CA LEU A 235 9.20 -9.10 -15.45
C LEU A 235 7.80 -8.94 -16.05
N LEU A 236 6.98 -8.02 -15.56
CA LEU A 236 5.62 -7.79 -16.07
C LEU A 236 5.56 -6.81 -17.27
N TYR A 237 6.55 -5.95 -17.41
CA TYR A 237 6.58 -4.96 -18.50
C TYR A 237 7.13 -5.52 -19.81
N THR A 238 7.72 -6.70 -19.82
CA THR A 238 8.32 -7.28 -21.03
C THR A 238 7.35 -8.10 -21.86
N SER A 239 6.14 -8.39 -21.37
CA SER A 239 5.19 -9.24 -22.11
C SER A 239 4.13 -8.49 -22.93
N ASP A 240 3.89 -7.20 -22.68
CA ASP A 240 2.73 -6.50 -23.26
C ASP A 240 3.01 -5.16 -23.96
N ALA A 241 4.26 -4.86 -24.25
CA ALA A 241 4.62 -3.69 -25.05
C ALA A 241 4.86 -4.05 -26.52
N ALA A 242 4.07 -4.98 -27.06
CA ALA A 242 4.08 -5.30 -28.48
C ALA A 242 2.72 -5.01 -29.08
#